data_1db26bc2fb27daf28587e3db24504b11
#
_entry.id   1db26bc2fb27daf28587e3db24504b11
#
_cell.length_a   1.000
_cell.length_b   1.000
_cell.length_c   1.000
_cell.angle_alpha   90.00
_cell.angle_beta   90.00
_cell.angle_gamma   90.00
#
_symmetry.space_group_name_H-M   'P 1'
#
loop_
_entity.id
_entity.type
_entity.pdbx_description
1 polymer ?
#
loop_
_entity_poly.entity_id
_entity_poly.type
_entity_poly.pdbx_seq_one_letter_code
_entity_poly.pdbx_strand_id
1 'polypeptide(L)'
;MHIHVVKRGDTLSSIAAMHDALPAFVAADNGLTLSTPLVIGQALVVRTPKTLHTVRVGETLSSIARDYDLSVKTLLRRNFFLHGRELLREGDVLAIDYEDEAPLGTLGVNAYAYPYIGGELLDSVLPYLTYLTPFTYGITPAGVLVPLDDARLLERAARYGAKSLMHLSTLTPEGNFSSENAAALLQNDRTQSALLAEILQTMAKKGYYGLDIDFEYVPPELREDYAAFVCRLREALNAEGKPVVAALAPKTSAQQRGLLYEAHDYALLSKAANAVFLMTYEWGYTYGEPQAIAPLPQVRAVLDYALSVTAGENIFLGAPLYAYDWPLPYEKGRTRAETRERGWWGRKLSLTKPRARPATTTSTKCGANTSSGSRTRARCARRSPSRRKRACRASASGRRGGSSRRRGHCSTRWSRSKPSKKCKKPPNGRQRLTKCGKSRKIKVGAVVNGG
;
A
#
# COMPACT_ATOMS: atom_id res chain seq x y z
N MET A 1 6.49 10.30 -21.13
CA MET A 1 6.53 8.92 -20.57
C MET A 1 5.36 8.13 -21.15
N HIS A 2 5.63 6.93 -21.70
CA HIS A 2 4.63 6.04 -22.29
C HIS A 2 4.60 4.71 -21.55
N ILE A 3 3.44 4.05 -21.53
CA ILE A 3 3.31 2.66 -21.09
C ILE A 3 3.10 1.81 -22.33
N HIS A 4 4.09 0.99 -22.67
CA HIS A 4 4.02 0.06 -23.78
C HIS A 4 3.61 -1.33 -23.28
N VAL A 5 2.57 -1.92 -23.88
CA VAL A 5 2.18 -3.31 -23.59
C VAL A 5 2.76 -4.21 -24.65
N VAL A 6 3.65 -5.11 -24.24
CA VAL A 6 4.41 -6.01 -25.11
C VAL A 6 3.48 -6.89 -25.95
N LYS A 7 3.69 -6.91 -27.26
CA LYS A 7 2.97 -7.70 -28.25
C LYS A 7 3.87 -8.80 -28.81
N ARG A 8 3.30 -9.72 -29.56
CA ARG A 8 4.05 -10.77 -30.25
C ARG A 8 5.05 -10.17 -31.26
N GLY A 9 6.31 -10.51 -31.13
CA GLY A 9 7.41 -10.02 -31.98
C GLY A 9 8.13 -8.79 -31.41
N ASP A 10 7.64 -8.19 -30.32
CA ASP A 10 8.33 -7.07 -29.69
C ASP A 10 9.65 -7.50 -29.05
N THR A 11 10.63 -6.62 -29.16
CA THR A 11 11.93 -6.67 -28.49
C THR A 11 12.19 -5.32 -27.81
N LEU A 12 13.10 -5.27 -26.83
CA LEU A 12 13.50 -3.99 -26.22
C LEU A 12 13.98 -2.98 -27.28
N SER A 13 14.71 -3.45 -28.30
CA SER A 13 15.19 -2.60 -29.39
C SER A 13 14.07 -2.07 -30.27
N SER A 14 13.10 -2.92 -30.67
CA SER A 14 11.95 -2.45 -31.47
C SER A 14 11.05 -1.51 -30.70
N ILE A 15 10.81 -1.76 -29.42
CA ILE A 15 10.02 -0.89 -28.54
C ILE A 15 10.72 0.47 -28.34
N ALA A 16 12.02 0.45 -28.08
CA ALA A 16 12.81 1.67 -27.94
C ALA A 16 12.77 2.51 -29.21
N ALA A 17 12.99 1.89 -30.39
CA ALA A 17 12.93 2.59 -31.67
C ALA A 17 11.55 3.18 -31.98
N MET A 18 10.47 2.50 -31.58
CA MET A 18 9.08 2.99 -31.75
C MET A 18 8.80 4.28 -30.96
N HIS A 19 9.53 4.52 -29.88
CA HIS A 19 9.32 5.63 -28.95
C HIS A 19 10.53 6.58 -28.88
N ASP A 20 11.43 6.55 -29.84
CA ASP A 20 12.66 7.36 -29.85
C ASP A 20 13.47 7.28 -28.55
N ALA A 21 13.45 6.10 -27.92
CA ALA A 21 14.13 5.82 -26.67
C ALA A 21 15.39 4.96 -26.90
N LEU A 22 16.23 4.85 -25.87
CA LEU A 22 17.39 3.98 -25.90
C LEU A 22 17.06 2.62 -25.24
N PRO A 23 17.38 1.48 -25.90
CA PRO A 23 17.06 0.14 -25.35
C PRO A 23 17.63 -0.09 -23.94
N ALA A 24 18.83 0.45 -23.66
CA ALA A 24 19.45 0.37 -22.33
C ALA A 24 18.64 1.09 -21.24
N PHE A 25 18.09 2.27 -21.57
CA PHE A 25 17.23 3.01 -20.63
C PHE A 25 15.88 2.33 -20.44
N VAL A 26 15.25 1.84 -21.53
CA VAL A 26 14.00 1.06 -21.43
C VAL A 26 14.23 -0.18 -20.56
N ALA A 27 15.33 -0.90 -20.75
CA ALA A 27 15.68 -2.03 -19.90
C ALA A 27 15.85 -1.63 -18.44
N ALA A 28 16.67 -0.60 -18.19
CA ALA A 28 16.98 -0.14 -16.84
C ALA A 28 15.74 0.37 -16.08
N ASP A 29 14.90 1.20 -16.72
CA ASP A 29 13.69 1.76 -16.14
C ASP A 29 12.67 0.70 -15.73
N ASN A 30 12.72 -0.46 -16.38
CA ASN A 30 11.85 -1.61 -16.08
C ASN A 30 12.58 -2.70 -15.28
N GLY A 31 13.80 -2.42 -14.82
CA GLY A 31 14.61 -3.36 -14.08
C GLY A 31 14.93 -4.63 -14.87
N LEU A 32 15.07 -4.53 -16.17
CA LEU A 32 15.46 -5.59 -17.10
C LEU A 32 16.92 -5.43 -17.52
N THR A 33 17.46 -6.46 -18.15
CA THR A 33 18.71 -6.40 -18.93
C THR A 33 18.36 -6.45 -20.41
N LEU A 34 19.29 -6.05 -21.28
CA LEU A 34 19.09 -6.12 -22.72
C LEU A 34 18.80 -7.55 -23.23
N SER A 35 19.24 -8.56 -22.49
CA SER A 35 19.03 -9.98 -22.80
C SER A 35 17.79 -10.58 -22.14
N THR A 36 17.04 -9.81 -21.32
CA THR A 36 15.85 -10.33 -20.64
C THR A 36 14.72 -10.58 -21.65
N PRO A 37 14.18 -11.81 -21.75
CA PRO A 37 13.05 -12.09 -22.61
C PRO A 37 11.81 -11.30 -22.18
N LEU A 38 11.12 -10.67 -23.14
CA LEU A 38 9.86 -9.99 -22.91
C LEU A 38 8.69 -10.97 -22.95
N VAL A 39 7.64 -10.67 -22.17
CA VAL A 39 6.42 -11.46 -22.10
C VAL A 39 5.27 -10.69 -22.75
N ILE A 40 4.52 -11.36 -23.64
CA ILE A 40 3.32 -10.76 -24.25
C ILE A 40 2.34 -10.35 -23.15
N GLY A 41 1.92 -9.08 -23.18
CA GLY A 41 1.06 -8.48 -22.15
C GLY A 41 1.83 -7.79 -21.02
N GLN A 42 3.16 -7.90 -20.96
CA GLN A 42 3.97 -7.14 -20.00
C GLN A 42 3.88 -5.65 -20.30
N ALA A 43 3.63 -4.84 -19.27
CA ALA A 43 3.67 -3.39 -19.39
C ALA A 43 5.09 -2.88 -19.12
N LEU A 44 5.60 -2.03 -20.00
CA LEU A 44 6.91 -1.40 -19.89
C LEU A 44 6.75 0.12 -19.81
N VAL A 45 7.46 0.74 -18.89
CA VAL A 45 7.65 2.19 -18.86
C VAL A 45 8.68 2.55 -19.93
N VAL A 46 8.34 3.46 -20.82
CA VAL A 46 9.24 3.97 -21.85
C VAL A 46 9.35 5.48 -21.72
N ARG A 47 10.56 5.96 -21.51
CA ARG A 47 10.90 7.39 -21.45
C ARG A 47 11.87 7.72 -22.57
N THR A 48 11.62 8.83 -23.26
CA THR A 48 12.50 9.34 -24.34
C THR A 48 13.49 10.33 -23.73
N PRO A 49 14.80 10.03 -23.70
CA PRO A 49 15.79 10.99 -23.19
C PRO A 49 15.88 12.18 -24.16
N LYS A 50 15.82 13.40 -23.61
CA LYS A 50 16.01 14.65 -24.35
C LYS A 50 17.45 15.13 -24.31
N THR A 51 18.09 15.02 -23.16
CA THR A 51 19.48 15.42 -22.94
C THR A 51 20.23 14.30 -22.26
N LEU A 52 21.36 13.93 -22.83
CA LEU A 52 22.27 12.92 -22.31
C LEU A 52 23.60 13.54 -21.92
N HIS A 53 24.25 12.98 -20.89
CA HIS A 53 25.59 13.32 -20.46
C HIS A 53 26.42 12.05 -20.39
N THR A 54 27.60 12.05 -21.03
CA THR A 54 28.59 10.98 -20.88
C THR A 54 29.57 11.36 -19.80
N VAL A 55 29.66 10.54 -18.76
CA VAL A 55 30.52 10.77 -17.58
C VAL A 55 31.99 10.79 -18.00
N ARG A 56 32.72 11.82 -17.58
CA ARG A 56 34.14 12.01 -17.79
C ARG A 56 34.94 11.66 -16.56
N VAL A 57 36.23 11.47 -16.71
CA VAL A 57 37.17 11.24 -15.59
C VAL A 57 37.02 12.33 -14.53
N GLY A 58 36.85 11.94 -13.28
CA GLY A 58 36.75 12.84 -12.14
C GLY A 58 35.41 13.49 -11.90
N GLU A 59 34.40 13.27 -12.77
CA GLU A 59 33.05 13.75 -12.53
C GLU A 59 32.35 12.94 -11.45
N THR A 60 31.48 13.61 -10.70
CA THR A 60 30.62 13.02 -9.67
C THR A 60 29.16 13.38 -9.95
N LEU A 61 28.20 12.64 -9.38
CA LEU A 61 26.79 13.02 -9.47
C LEU A 61 26.56 14.47 -8.99
N SER A 62 27.29 14.91 -7.97
CA SER A 62 27.17 16.27 -7.43
C SER A 62 27.72 17.32 -8.39
N SER A 63 28.84 17.07 -9.08
CA SER A 63 29.35 18.00 -10.07
C SER A 63 28.43 18.06 -11.30
N ILE A 64 28.01 16.93 -11.84
CA ILE A 64 27.10 16.85 -12.98
C ILE A 64 25.75 17.50 -12.64
N ALA A 65 25.16 17.20 -11.47
CA ALA A 65 23.90 17.80 -11.06
C ALA A 65 24.00 19.35 -10.99
N ARG A 66 25.10 19.88 -10.45
CA ARG A 66 25.35 21.32 -10.39
C ARG A 66 25.50 21.93 -11.79
N ASP A 67 26.21 21.29 -12.69
CA ASP A 67 26.45 21.77 -14.05
C ASP A 67 25.15 21.87 -14.90
N TYR A 68 24.15 21.09 -14.54
CA TYR A 68 22.81 21.12 -15.18
C TYR A 68 21.71 21.74 -14.30
N ASP A 69 22.06 22.42 -13.21
CA ASP A 69 21.12 23.04 -12.25
C ASP A 69 20.07 22.04 -11.71
N LEU A 70 20.53 20.84 -11.38
CA LEU A 70 19.71 19.76 -10.83
C LEU A 70 20.12 19.41 -9.40
N SER A 71 19.21 18.82 -8.64
CA SER A 71 19.59 18.11 -7.42
C SER A 71 20.12 16.70 -7.73
N VAL A 72 21.06 16.20 -6.92
CA VAL A 72 21.52 14.80 -7.00
C VAL A 72 20.33 13.83 -6.95
N LYS A 73 19.34 14.11 -6.10
CA LYS A 73 18.10 13.30 -6.01
C LYS A 73 17.34 13.28 -7.33
N THR A 74 17.26 14.39 -8.06
CA THR A 74 16.64 14.44 -9.39
C THR A 74 17.42 13.62 -10.40
N LEU A 75 18.73 13.71 -10.39
CA LEU A 75 19.60 12.96 -11.28
C LEU A 75 19.49 11.45 -11.02
N LEU A 76 19.46 11.03 -9.74
CA LEU A 76 19.22 9.63 -9.36
C LEU A 76 17.85 9.12 -9.85
N ARG A 77 16.78 9.92 -9.70
CA ARG A 77 15.44 9.55 -10.20
C ARG A 77 15.36 9.42 -11.71
N ARG A 78 16.15 10.20 -12.43
CA ARG A 78 16.24 10.13 -13.89
C ARG A 78 17.04 8.91 -14.37
N ASN A 79 17.92 8.37 -13.53
CA ASN A 79 18.86 7.29 -13.87
C ASN A 79 18.68 6.09 -12.92
N PHE A 80 17.57 5.38 -13.06
CA PHE A 80 17.20 4.28 -12.16
C PHE A 80 18.28 3.17 -12.09
N PHE A 81 19.05 2.96 -13.15
CA PHE A 81 20.14 1.96 -13.18
C PHE A 81 21.24 2.21 -12.16
N LEU A 82 21.34 3.43 -11.62
CA LEU A 82 22.26 3.74 -10.54
C LEU A 82 21.83 3.11 -9.20
N HIS A 83 20.57 2.67 -9.08
CA HIS A 83 20.03 2.08 -7.85
C HIS A 83 20.32 2.92 -6.60
N GLY A 84 20.19 4.25 -6.70
CA GLY A 84 20.49 5.19 -5.61
C GLY A 84 21.98 5.38 -5.32
N ARG A 85 22.88 4.67 -6.00
CA ARG A 85 24.35 4.81 -5.78
C ARG A 85 24.89 6.06 -6.45
N GLU A 86 25.83 6.72 -5.77
CA GLU A 86 26.48 7.91 -6.28
C GLU A 86 27.78 7.60 -7.07
N LEU A 87 28.17 6.33 -7.14
CA LEU A 87 29.37 5.91 -7.84
C LEU A 87 29.12 5.84 -9.36
N LEU A 88 29.86 6.65 -10.09
CA LEU A 88 29.87 6.70 -11.56
C LEU A 88 31.16 6.07 -12.10
N ARG A 89 31.08 5.60 -13.34
CA ARG A 89 32.23 5.15 -14.11
C ARG A 89 32.38 6.06 -15.33
N GLU A 90 33.60 6.31 -15.73
CA GLU A 90 33.88 6.98 -17.01
C GLU A 90 33.15 6.23 -18.15
N GLY A 91 32.50 6.99 -19.02
CA GLY A 91 31.73 6.47 -20.13
C GLY A 91 30.28 6.07 -19.76
N ASP A 92 29.87 6.11 -18.47
CA ASP A 92 28.47 5.95 -18.14
C ASP A 92 27.64 7.05 -18.82
N VAL A 93 26.48 6.70 -19.39
CA VAL A 93 25.58 7.65 -20.02
C VAL A 93 24.42 7.93 -19.09
N LEU A 94 24.28 9.19 -18.67
CA LEU A 94 23.20 9.65 -17.81
C LEU A 94 22.14 10.41 -18.61
N ALA A 95 20.86 10.15 -18.32
CA ALA A 95 19.77 10.99 -18.76
C ALA A 95 19.68 12.22 -17.85
N ILE A 96 19.90 13.39 -18.44
CA ILE A 96 19.77 14.67 -17.77
C ILE A 96 18.35 15.17 -17.81
N ASP A 97 17.65 14.95 -18.94
CA ASP A 97 16.26 15.33 -19.13
C ASP A 97 15.53 14.35 -20.04
N TYR A 98 14.22 14.31 -19.95
CA TYR A 98 13.33 13.48 -20.75
C TYR A 98 12.29 14.34 -21.46
N GLU A 99 11.83 13.88 -22.62
CA GLU A 99 10.65 14.42 -23.29
C GLU A 99 9.40 14.00 -22.52
N ASP A 100 9.06 14.70 -21.47
CA ASP A 100 7.90 14.40 -20.67
C ASP A 100 6.74 15.34 -21.01
N GLU A 101 5.51 14.79 -20.98
CA GLU A 101 4.32 15.60 -20.91
C GLU A 101 4.32 16.43 -19.62
N ALA A 102 3.59 17.55 -19.60
CA ALA A 102 3.47 18.38 -18.41
C ALA A 102 3.01 17.51 -17.21
N PRO A 103 3.66 17.66 -16.04
CA PRO A 103 3.31 16.85 -14.87
C PRO A 103 1.88 17.09 -14.44
N LEU A 104 1.14 16.02 -14.13
CA LEU A 104 -0.27 16.08 -13.68
C LEU A 104 -0.42 16.74 -12.30
N GLY A 105 0.65 16.82 -11.52
CA GLY A 105 0.67 17.41 -10.19
C GLY A 105 1.81 16.89 -9.32
N THR A 106 1.69 17.12 -8.01
CA THR A 106 2.65 16.67 -7.01
C THR A 106 2.05 15.54 -6.18
N LEU A 107 2.79 14.45 -5.99
CA LEU A 107 2.43 13.33 -5.14
C LEU A 107 3.32 13.26 -3.90
N GLY A 108 2.73 12.99 -2.72
CA GLY A 108 3.43 12.44 -1.58
C GLY A 108 3.52 10.92 -1.74
N VAL A 109 4.74 10.37 -1.68
CA VAL A 109 4.97 8.93 -1.81
C VAL A 109 5.51 8.40 -0.49
N ASN A 110 4.81 7.42 0.11
CA ASN A 110 5.25 6.70 1.31
C ASN A 110 5.58 5.25 0.95
N ALA A 111 6.60 4.67 1.58
CA ALA A 111 6.86 3.23 1.50
C ALA A 111 7.03 2.65 2.90
N TYR A 112 6.41 1.49 3.14
CA TYR A 112 6.65 0.68 4.33
C TYR A 112 7.84 -0.23 4.09
N ALA A 113 8.72 -0.33 5.05
CA ALA A 113 9.92 -1.16 4.96
C ALA A 113 10.19 -1.91 6.25
N TYR A 114 10.43 -3.22 6.14
CA TYR A 114 10.89 -4.02 7.28
C TYR A 114 12.35 -3.70 7.60
N PRO A 115 12.76 -3.78 8.88
CA PRO A 115 14.16 -3.56 9.30
C PRO A 115 15.19 -4.40 8.55
N TYR A 116 14.81 -5.59 8.09
CA TYR A 116 15.68 -6.51 7.37
C TYR A 116 15.74 -6.32 5.84
N ILE A 117 15.07 -5.29 5.29
CA ILE A 117 15.11 -4.99 3.84
C ILE A 117 16.57 -4.83 3.35
N GLY A 118 16.88 -5.39 2.18
CA GLY A 118 18.22 -5.26 1.58
C GLY A 118 18.61 -3.79 1.33
N GLY A 119 19.84 -3.42 1.67
CA GLY A 119 20.31 -2.04 1.56
C GLY A 119 20.25 -1.50 0.13
N GLU A 120 20.63 -2.29 -0.88
CA GLU A 120 20.58 -1.87 -2.29
C GLU A 120 19.15 -1.62 -2.77
N LEU A 121 18.19 -2.48 -2.36
CA LEU A 121 16.79 -2.28 -2.67
C LEU A 121 16.26 -1.00 -2.04
N LEU A 122 16.57 -0.77 -0.76
CA LEU A 122 16.16 0.46 -0.06
C LEU A 122 16.75 1.70 -0.74
N ASP A 123 18.04 1.73 -1.05
CA ASP A 123 18.69 2.84 -1.72
C ASP A 123 18.12 3.11 -3.11
N SER A 124 17.71 2.08 -3.83
CA SER A 124 17.10 2.23 -5.16
C SER A 124 15.73 2.92 -5.15
N VAL A 125 14.98 2.83 -4.05
CA VAL A 125 13.65 3.42 -3.94
C VAL A 125 13.63 4.75 -3.18
N LEU A 126 14.55 4.98 -2.26
CA LEU A 126 14.60 6.19 -1.43
C LEU A 126 14.59 7.52 -2.22
N PRO A 127 15.26 7.66 -3.39
CA PRO A 127 15.18 8.88 -4.18
C PRO A 127 13.76 9.29 -4.59
N TYR A 128 12.84 8.32 -4.69
CA TYR A 128 11.45 8.53 -5.10
C TYR A 128 10.50 8.81 -3.94
N LEU A 129 10.95 8.60 -2.70
CA LEU A 129 10.08 8.70 -1.52
C LEU A 129 10.03 10.12 -0.96
N THR A 130 8.83 10.49 -0.50
CA THR A 130 8.60 11.61 0.43
C THR A 130 8.72 11.10 1.86
N TYR A 131 8.18 9.91 2.13
CA TYR A 131 8.16 9.29 3.45
C TYR A 131 8.66 7.85 3.38
N LEU A 132 9.32 7.43 4.46
CA LEU A 132 9.63 6.04 4.76
C LEU A 132 9.00 5.68 6.10
N THR A 133 8.26 4.57 6.14
CA THR A 133 7.61 4.07 7.35
C THR A 133 8.22 2.73 7.75
N PRO A 134 9.17 2.70 8.73
CA PRO A 134 9.70 1.45 9.27
C PRO A 134 8.57 0.62 9.93
N PHE A 135 8.39 -0.62 9.53
CA PHE A 135 7.35 -1.51 10.01
C PHE A 135 7.92 -2.46 11.07
N THR A 136 7.47 -2.52 12.28
CA THR A 136 6.47 -1.75 13.03
C THR A 136 6.81 -1.74 14.52
N TYR A 137 6.43 -0.70 15.25
CA TYR A 137 6.33 -0.74 16.71
C TYR A 137 5.01 -1.39 17.08
N GLY A 138 5.07 -2.49 17.82
CA GLY A 138 3.89 -3.09 18.42
C GLY A 138 3.54 -2.47 19.77
N ILE A 139 2.46 -2.94 20.38
CA ILE A 139 2.08 -2.62 21.75
C ILE A 139 1.82 -3.90 22.54
N THR A 140 2.19 -3.88 23.83
CA THR A 140 1.78 -4.91 24.77
C THR A 140 0.36 -4.66 25.30
N PRO A 141 -0.30 -5.64 25.96
CA PRO A 141 -1.60 -5.41 26.62
C PRO A 141 -1.55 -4.29 27.68
N ALA A 142 -0.38 -4.02 28.25
CA ALA A 142 -0.15 -2.92 29.19
C ALA A 142 0.08 -1.56 28.52
N GLY A 143 0.03 -1.49 27.17
CA GLY A 143 0.24 -0.26 26.40
C GLY A 143 1.72 0.15 26.30
N VAL A 144 2.66 -0.73 26.58
CA VAL A 144 4.09 -0.45 26.43
C VAL A 144 4.51 -0.70 24.98
N LEU A 145 5.32 0.20 24.40
CA LEU A 145 5.86 0.05 23.07
C LEU A 145 6.80 -1.16 22.98
N VAL A 146 6.56 -2.01 21.98
CA VAL A 146 7.53 -3.03 21.56
C VAL A 146 8.56 -2.35 20.67
N PRO A 147 9.85 -2.32 21.04
CA PRO A 147 10.86 -1.56 20.32
C PRO A 147 11.13 -2.13 18.91
N LEU A 148 11.52 -1.25 17.99
CA LEU A 148 11.89 -1.59 16.62
C LEU A 148 13.37 -1.24 16.37
N ASP A 149 14.10 -2.14 15.72
CA ASP A 149 15.45 -1.86 15.20
C ASP A 149 15.37 -1.17 13.83
N ASP A 150 15.20 0.13 13.88
CA ASP A 150 14.95 0.98 12.71
C ASP A 150 16.10 1.95 12.37
N ALA A 151 17.17 1.96 13.18
CA ALA A 151 18.26 2.95 13.06
C ALA A 151 18.81 3.04 11.64
N ARG A 152 19.08 1.88 11.00
CA ARG A 152 19.57 1.80 9.63
C ARG A 152 18.60 2.38 8.60
N LEU A 153 17.29 2.21 8.81
CA LEU A 153 16.27 2.74 7.91
C LEU A 153 16.19 4.25 8.02
N LEU A 154 16.23 4.79 9.25
CA LEU A 154 16.17 6.22 9.52
C LEU A 154 17.39 6.96 8.96
N GLU A 155 18.60 6.41 9.17
CA GLU A 155 19.83 6.96 8.61
C GLU A 155 19.78 7.06 7.08
N ARG A 156 19.38 5.95 6.41
CA ARG A 156 19.28 5.93 4.95
C ARG A 156 18.19 6.87 4.44
N ALA A 157 17.03 6.91 5.08
CA ALA A 157 15.97 7.85 4.72
C ALA A 157 16.46 9.31 4.77
N ALA A 158 17.14 9.67 5.87
CA ALA A 158 17.71 11.02 6.05
C ALA A 158 18.72 11.37 4.95
N ARG A 159 19.61 10.44 4.57
CA ARG A 159 20.59 10.63 3.49
C ARG A 159 19.94 11.02 2.15
N TYR A 160 18.79 10.44 1.82
CA TYR A 160 18.04 10.76 0.59
C TYR A 160 16.98 11.83 0.78
N GLY A 161 16.90 12.47 1.95
CA GLY A 161 15.91 13.50 2.27
C GLY A 161 14.47 12.99 2.33
N ALA A 162 14.27 11.68 2.57
CA ALA A 162 12.97 11.12 2.88
C ALA A 162 12.68 11.29 4.39
N LYS A 163 11.46 11.71 4.73
CA LYS A 163 11.02 11.89 6.11
C LYS A 163 10.51 10.57 6.66
N SER A 164 10.85 10.21 7.90
CA SER A 164 10.40 8.95 8.48
C SER A 164 9.11 9.13 9.30
N LEU A 165 8.13 8.23 9.09
CA LEU A 165 6.95 8.11 9.93
C LEU A 165 7.14 6.93 10.89
N MET A 166 6.87 7.16 12.19
CA MET A 166 6.83 6.07 13.16
C MET A 166 5.57 5.24 12.92
N HIS A 167 5.70 3.95 12.73
CA HIS A 167 4.56 3.05 12.54
C HIS A 167 4.18 2.38 13.85
N LEU A 168 2.93 2.57 14.27
CA LEU A 168 2.37 2.01 15.49
C LEU A 168 1.25 1.03 15.14
N SER A 169 1.39 -0.22 15.54
CA SER A 169 0.38 -1.25 15.28
C SER A 169 0.04 -2.07 16.53
N THR A 170 -1.02 -2.86 16.45
CA THR A 170 -1.35 -3.89 17.45
C THR A 170 -0.70 -5.24 17.17
N LEU A 171 0.33 -5.26 16.30
CA LEU A 171 1.03 -6.47 15.92
C LEU A 171 1.79 -7.04 17.14
N THR A 172 1.57 -8.32 17.40
CA THR A 172 2.29 -9.06 18.46
C THR A 172 3.66 -9.55 17.95
N PRO A 173 4.57 -9.96 18.85
CA PRO A 173 5.85 -10.55 18.44
C PRO A 173 5.71 -11.81 17.56
N GLU A 174 4.56 -12.51 17.64
CA GLU A 174 4.23 -13.68 16.82
C GLU A 174 3.76 -13.32 15.41
N GLY A 175 3.60 -12.01 15.11
CA GLY A 175 3.25 -11.50 13.79
C GLY A 175 1.75 -11.45 13.49
N ASN A 176 0.90 -11.39 14.53
CA ASN A 176 -0.55 -11.26 14.39
C ASN A 176 -1.05 -9.95 14.99
N PHE A 177 -2.02 -9.31 14.35
CA PHE A 177 -2.73 -8.18 14.94
C PHE A 177 -3.62 -8.66 16.09
N SER A 178 -3.57 -7.97 17.24
CA SER A 178 -4.30 -8.35 18.44
C SER A 178 -5.47 -7.42 18.73
N SER A 179 -6.69 -7.95 18.60
CA SER A 179 -7.91 -7.27 19.01
C SER A 179 -7.93 -6.99 20.53
N GLU A 180 -7.32 -7.89 21.31
CA GLU A 180 -7.25 -7.78 22.78
C GLU A 180 -6.34 -6.62 23.21
N ASN A 181 -5.16 -6.48 22.56
CA ASN A 181 -4.27 -5.35 22.82
C ASN A 181 -4.94 -4.01 22.44
N ALA A 182 -5.65 -3.98 21.31
CA ALA A 182 -6.43 -2.82 20.90
C ALA A 182 -7.50 -2.47 21.95
N ALA A 183 -8.29 -3.45 22.37
CA ALA A 183 -9.35 -3.24 23.34
C ALA A 183 -8.81 -2.78 24.72
N ALA A 184 -7.76 -3.44 25.24
CA ALA A 184 -7.13 -3.09 26.49
C ALA A 184 -6.61 -1.65 26.52
N LEU A 185 -6.01 -1.21 25.41
CA LEU A 185 -5.53 0.17 25.25
C LEU A 185 -6.68 1.16 25.16
N LEU A 186 -7.65 0.90 24.26
CA LEU A 186 -8.72 1.86 23.94
C LEU A 186 -9.68 2.10 25.12
N GLN A 187 -9.82 1.13 26.02
CA GLN A 187 -10.67 1.21 27.21
C GLN A 187 -9.96 1.78 28.45
N ASN A 188 -8.69 2.20 28.36
CA ASN A 188 -7.91 2.61 29.51
C ASN A 188 -7.13 3.92 29.27
N ASP A 189 -7.66 5.03 29.76
CA ASP A 189 -7.06 6.37 29.63
C ASP A 189 -5.65 6.49 30.21
N ARG A 190 -5.35 5.75 31.29
CA ARG A 190 -4.01 5.76 31.90
C ARG A 190 -3.00 5.10 30.99
N THR A 191 -3.37 3.96 30.41
CA THR A 191 -2.54 3.23 29.46
C THR A 191 -2.32 4.06 28.19
N GLN A 192 -3.35 4.72 27.66
CA GLN A 192 -3.24 5.64 26.52
C GLN A 192 -2.27 6.80 26.82
N SER A 193 -2.34 7.37 28.05
CA SER A 193 -1.46 8.49 28.45
C SER A 193 -0.01 8.05 28.53
N ALA A 194 0.25 6.86 29.07
CA ALA A 194 1.59 6.28 29.17
C ALA A 194 2.18 6.00 27.75
N LEU A 195 1.39 5.37 26.88
CA LEU A 195 1.79 5.10 25.51
C LEU A 195 2.08 6.39 24.74
N LEU A 196 1.25 7.42 24.86
CA LEU A 196 1.48 8.73 24.25
C LEU A 196 2.84 9.32 24.67
N ALA A 197 3.16 9.26 25.97
CA ALA A 197 4.44 9.75 26.48
C ALA A 197 5.62 8.98 25.89
N GLU A 198 5.54 7.64 25.78
CA GLU A 198 6.57 6.82 25.14
C GLU A 198 6.71 7.11 23.64
N ILE A 199 5.61 7.34 22.94
CA ILE A 199 5.61 7.74 21.51
C ILE A 199 6.35 9.06 21.35
N LEU A 200 5.99 10.09 22.10
CA LEU A 200 6.63 11.41 22.03
C LEU A 200 8.12 11.32 22.33
N GLN A 201 8.51 10.60 23.39
CA GLN A 201 9.93 10.39 23.73
C GLN A 201 10.68 9.66 22.62
N THR A 202 10.10 8.58 22.07
CA THR A 202 10.72 7.80 20.99
C THR A 202 10.87 8.61 19.72
N MET A 203 9.84 9.34 19.34
CA MET A 203 9.86 10.20 18.14
C MET A 203 10.86 11.33 18.27
N ALA A 204 10.98 11.97 19.44
CA ALA A 204 11.97 13.01 19.70
C ALA A 204 13.39 12.44 19.64
N LYS A 205 13.65 11.30 20.32
CA LYS A 205 14.96 10.64 20.35
C LYS A 205 15.44 10.20 18.97
N LYS A 206 14.55 9.68 18.14
CA LYS A 206 14.88 9.08 16.84
C LYS A 206 14.68 10.02 15.64
N GLY A 207 14.11 11.22 15.85
CA GLY A 207 13.90 12.21 14.79
C GLY A 207 12.76 11.87 13.83
N TYR A 208 11.72 11.17 14.28
CA TYR A 208 10.56 10.90 13.46
C TYR A 208 9.77 12.16 13.10
N TYR A 209 9.36 12.25 11.85
CA TYR A 209 8.62 13.37 11.29
C TYR A 209 7.13 13.34 11.66
N GLY A 210 6.54 12.15 11.75
CA GLY A 210 5.13 11.96 12.04
C GLY A 210 4.84 10.53 12.51
N LEU A 211 3.58 10.26 12.80
CA LEU A 211 3.08 8.96 13.27
C LEU A 211 2.13 8.36 12.23
N ASP A 212 2.22 7.04 12.02
CA ASP A 212 1.31 6.25 11.21
C ASP A 212 0.70 5.15 12.10
N ILE A 213 -0.62 5.13 12.23
CA ILE A 213 -1.37 4.25 13.14
C ILE A 213 -2.05 3.18 12.30
N ASP A 214 -1.75 1.90 12.59
CA ASP A 214 -2.28 0.73 11.88
C ASP A 214 -2.83 -0.28 12.90
N PHE A 215 -4.03 0.01 13.40
CA PHE A 215 -4.76 -0.88 14.30
C PHE A 215 -5.80 -1.67 13.52
N GLU A 216 -5.48 -2.92 13.24
CA GLU A 216 -6.41 -3.82 12.57
C GLU A 216 -7.22 -4.65 13.56
N TYR A 217 -8.38 -5.13 13.12
CA TYR A 217 -9.30 -5.99 13.91
C TYR A 217 -9.73 -5.37 15.24
N VAL A 218 -9.85 -4.04 15.29
CA VAL A 218 -10.42 -3.33 16.45
C VAL A 218 -11.88 -3.77 16.63
N PRO A 219 -12.32 -4.15 17.85
CA PRO A 219 -13.72 -4.50 18.11
C PRO A 219 -14.68 -3.41 17.66
N PRO A 220 -15.78 -3.77 16.94
CA PRO A 220 -16.72 -2.79 16.38
C PRO A 220 -17.33 -1.82 17.39
N GLU A 221 -17.53 -2.26 18.62
CA GLU A 221 -18.04 -1.45 19.73
C GLU A 221 -17.08 -0.36 20.18
N LEU A 222 -15.78 -0.51 19.88
CA LEU A 222 -14.73 0.48 20.22
C LEU A 222 -14.41 1.44 19.06
N ARG A 223 -15.26 1.51 18.04
CA ARG A 223 -15.10 2.36 16.87
C ARG A 223 -14.91 3.85 17.23
N GLU A 224 -15.70 4.35 18.18
CA GLU A 224 -15.64 5.74 18.62
C GLU A 224 -14.43 5.99 19.53
N ASP A 225 -14.10 5.03 20.41
CA ASP A 225 -12.92 5.07 21.28
C ASP A 225 -11.63 5.08 20.44
N TYR A 226 -11.59 4.28 19.35
CA TYR A 226 -10.47 4.28 18.41
C TYR A 226 -10.29 5.65 17.74
N ALA A 227 -11.35 6.24 17.24
CA ALA A 227 -11.30 7.59 16.67
C ALA A 227 -10.89 8.65 17.71
N ALA A 228 -11.38 8.55 18.94
CA ALA A 228 -11.00 9.46 20.04
C ALA A 228 -9.51 9.31 20.38
N PHE A 229 -8.98 8.09 20.43
CA PHE A 229 -7.56 7.83 20.66
C PHE A 229 -6.68 8.42 19.54
N VAL A 230 -7.04 8.21 18.26
CA VAL A 230 -6.34 8.81 17.12
C VAL A 230 -6.37 10.35 17.20
N CYS A 231 -7.51 10.93 17.57
CA CYS A 231 -7.66 12.38 17.76
C CYS A 231 -6.72 12.91 18.86
N ARG A 232 -6.67 12.22 20.00
CA ARG A 232 -5.77 12.55 21.12
C ARG A 232 -4.29 12.53 20.71
N LEU A 233 -3.87 11.49 19.96
CA LEU A 233 -2.51 11.42 19.43
C LEU A 233 -2.24 12.56 18.45
N ARG A 234 -3.17 12.86 17.54
CA ARG A 234 -3.03 13.97 16.60
C ARG A 234 -2.90 15.32 17.33
N GLU A 235 -3.72 15.61 18.32
CA GLU A 235 -3.66 16.88 19.05
C GLU A 235 -2.31 17.07 19.73
N ALA A 236 -1.81 16.04 20.40
CA ALA A 236 -0.51 16.08 21.06
C ALA A 236 0.66 16.25 20.06
N LEU A 237 0.63 15.46 18.97
CA LEU A 237 1.72 15.47 17.97
C LEU A 237 1.68 16.73 17.09
N ASN A 238 0.50 17.25 16.75
CA ASN A 238 0.39 18.49 15.98
C ASN A 238 0.88 19.70 16.77
N ALA A 239 0.83 19.70 18.09
CA ALA A 239 1.44 20.74 18.94
C ALA A 239 2.97 20.80 18.73
N GLU A 240 3.59 19.69 18.31
CA GLU A 240 5.01 19.60 17.93
C GLU A 240 5.25 19.69 16.40
N GLY A 241 4.21 20.00 15.61
CA GLY A 241 4.30 20.06 14.15
C GLY A 241 4.40 18.70 13.47
N LYS A 242 4.11 17.60 14.16
CA LYS A 242 4.21 16.22 13.66
C LYS A 242 2.82 15.72 13.20
N PRO A 243 2.66 15.33 11.92
CA PRO A 243 1.39 14.82 11.42
C PRO A 243 1.12 13.38 11.87
N VAL A 244 -0.16 13.03 11.91
CA VAL A 244 -0.68 11.67 12.17
C VAL A 244 -1.42 11.17 10.96
N VAL A 245 -1.09 9.95 10.53
CA VAL A 245 -1.78 9.17 9.49
C VAL A 245 -2.49 7.99 10.16
N ALA A 246 -3.64 7.57 9.64
CA ALA A 246 -4.31 6.34 10.08
C ALA A 246 -4.50 5.41 8.89
N ALA A 247 -4.02 4.17 9.00
CA ALA A 247 -4.25 3.12 8.04
C ALA A 247 -5.68 2.57 8.16
N LEU A 248 -6.35 2.38 7.02
CA LEU A 248 -7.76 1.98 6.96
C LEU A 248 -7.95 0.77 6.05
N ALA A 249 -8.69 -0.22 6.53
CA ALA A 249 -9.14 -1.35 5.73
C ALA A 249 -9.98 -0.90 4.53
N PRO A 250 -9.95 -1.63 3.39
CA PRO A 250 -10.55 -1.19 2.14
C PRO A 250 -12.09 -1.32 2.15
N LYS A 251 -12.79 -0.27 2.52
CA LYS A 251 -14.27 -0.20 2.55
C LYS A 251 -14.83 0.47 1.31
N THR A 252 -15.99 -0.01 0.87
CA THR A 252 -16.76 0.56 -0.24
C THR A 252 -18.05 1.24 0.23
N SER A 253 -18.38 1.15 1.52
CA SER A 253 -19.53 1.81 2.14
C SER A 253 -19.36 1.92 3.67
N ALA A 254 -20.14 2.79 4.30
CA ALA A 254 -20.18 2.92 5.76
C ALA A 254 -20.68 1.63 6.45
N GLN A 255 -21.58 0.89 5.79
CA GLN A 255 -22.25 -0.29 6.35
C GLN A 255 -21.49 -1.61 6.07
N GLN A 256 -20.29 -1.55 5.51
CA GLN A 256 -19.50 -2.76 5.27
C GLN A 256 -19.17 -3.46 6.60
N ARG A 257 -19.65 -4.70 6.73
CA ARG A 257 -19.51 -5.52 7.93
C ARG A 257 -18.24 -6.35 7.92
N GLY A 258 -17.81 -6.74 9.10
CA GLY A 258 -16.66 -7.62 9.38
C GLY A 258 -15.69 -6.99 10.36
N LEU A 259 -15.04 -7.81 11.17
CA LEU A 259 -14.15 -7.35 12.26
C LEU A 259 -13.03 -6.43 11.77
N LEU A 260 -12.49 -6.67 10.56
CA LEU A 260 -11.48 -5.79 9.95
C LEU A 260 -12.05 -4.41 9.57
N TYR A 261 -13.35 -4.29 9.31
CA TYR A 261 -13.93 -3.12 8.66
C TYR A 261 -14.71 -2.20 9.58
N GLU A 262 -15.45 -2.73 10.55
CA GLU A 262 -16.51 -1.97 11.24
C GLU A 262 -15.96 -0.83 12.10
N ALA A 263 -14.83 -1.04 12.79
CA ALA A 263 -14.17 0.02 13.55
C ALA A 263 -13.40 1.02 12.68
N HIS A 264 -13.12 0.69 11.41
CA HIS A 264 -12.50 1.61 10.45
C HIS A 264 -13.57 2.54 9.84
N ASP A 265 -14.13 3.44 10.66
CA ASP A 265 -15.06 4.45 10.20
C ASP A 265 -14.30 5.58 9.49
N TYR A 266 -14.44 5.64 8.16
CA TYR A 266 -13.73 6.62 7.35
C TYR A 266 -14.07 8.07 7.71
N ALA A 267 -15.35 8.34 8.04
CA ALA A 267 -15.79 9.69 8.41
C ALA A 267 -15.24 10.14 9.77
N LEU A 268 -15.16 9.23 10.74
CA LEU A 268 -14.58 9.52 12.05
C LEU A 268 -13.05 9.62 11.98
N LEU A 269 -12.38 8.61 11.39
CA LEU A 269 -10.93 8.53 11.37
C LEU A 269 -10.27 9.59 10.47
N SER A 270 -10.92 9.99 9.36
CA SER A 270 -10.41 11.10 8.54
C SER A 270 -10.51 12.47 9.22
N LYS A 271 -11.39 12.62 10.20
CA LYS A 271 -11.45 13.83 11.06
C LYS A 271 -10.47 13.73 12.23
N ALA A 272 -10.24 12.52 12.72
CA ALA A 272 -9.33 12.26 13.83
C ALA A 272 -7.86 12.36 13.44
N ALA A 273 -7.48 12.00 12.23
CA ALA A 273 -6.10 12.05 11.72
C ALA A 273 -5.86 13.24 10.78
N ASN A 274 -4.61 13.53 10.43
CA ASN A 274 -4.25 14.53 9.40
C ASN A 274 -4.40 13.96 7.99
N ALA A 275 -4.23 12.65 7.83
CA ALA A 275 -4.44 11.94 6.59
C ALA A 275 -4.82 10.48 6.88
N VAL A 276 -5.39 9.81 5.89
CA VAL A 276 -5.70 8.38 5.97
C VAL A 276 -4.95 7.63 4.88
N PHE A 277 -4.50 6.42 5.18
CA PHE A 277 -3.91 5.50 4.25
C PHE A 277 -4.89 4.35 3.96
N LEU A 278 -5.33 4.23 2.72
CA LEU A 278 -6.27 3.19 2.31
C LEU A 278 -5.49 1.94 1.88
N MET A 279 -5.67 0.83 2.57
CA MET A 279 -5.04 -0.46 2.28
C MET A 279 -5.72 -1.15 1.10
N THR A 280 -5.62 -0.55 -0.10
CA THR A 280 -6.30 -0.99 -1.32
C THR A 280 -5.61 -2.17 -2.01
N TYR A 281 -5.39 -3.25 -1.25
CA TYR A 281 -4.75 -4.49 -1.70
C TYR A 281 -5.28 -5.71 -0.94
N GLU A 282 -4.74 -6.89 -1.24
CA GLU A 282 -5.09 -8.18 -0.63
C GLU A 282 -6.51 -8.70 -0.90
N TRP A 283 -7.13 -8.31 -2.01
CA TRP A 283 -8.31 -9.02 -2.51
C TRP A 283 -7.96 -10.46 -2.95
N GLY A 284 -6.80 -10.65 -3.64
CA GLY A 284 -6.15 -11.94 -3.75
C GLY A 284 -5.15 -12.08 -2.61
N TYR A 285 -5.21 -13.13 -1.82
CA TYR A 285 -4.31 -13.39 -0.71
C TYR A 285 -4.04 -14.89 -0.51
N THR A 286 -3.10 -15.21 0.37
CA THR A 286 -2.56 -16.56 0.56
C THR A 286 -3.62 -17.65 0.72
N TYR A 287 -4.72 -17.39 1.42
CA TYR A 287 -5.76 -18.37 1.75
C TYR A 287 -7.03 -18.23 0.91
N GLY A 288 -7.09 -17.25 0.01
CA GLY A 288 -8.22 -17.01 -0.87
C GLY A 288 -8.03 -17.63 -2.25
N GLU A 289 -9.08 -17.60 -3.07
CA GLU A 289 -8.99 -17.99 -4.47
C GLU A 289 -8.01 -17.10 -5.25
N PRO A 290 -7.31 -17.65 -6.28
CA PRO A 290 -6.42 -16.88 -7.14
C PRO A 290 -7.13 -15.71 -7.81
N GLN A 291 -6.73 -14.50 -7.47
CA GLN A 291 -7.22 -13.27 -8.09
C GLN A 291 -6.18 -12.14 -7.98
N ALA A 292 -6.42 -11.04 -8.68
CA ALA A 292 -5.55 -9.88 -8.56
C ALA A 292 -5.49 -9.37 -7.12
N ILE A 293 -4.29 -9.04 -6.65
CA ILE A 293 -4.10 -8.52 -5.28
C ILE A 293 -4.75 -7.14 -5.09
N ALA A 294 -4.75 -6.29 -6.13
CA ALA A 294 -5.38 -4.97 -6.14
C ALA A 294 -6.19 -4.77 -7.43
N PRO A 295 -7.38 -5.39 -7.57
CA PRO A 295 -8.19 -5.25 -8.77
C PRO A 295 -8.70 -3.80 -8.91
N LEU A 296 -8.42 -3.16 -10.04
CA LEU A 296 -8.72 -1.74 -10.28
C LEU A 296 -10.18 -1.33 -10.00
N PRO A 297 -11.21 -2.13 -10.35
CA PRO A 297 -12.59 -1.78 -10.01
C PRO A 297 -12.83 -1.68 -8.50
N GLN A 298 -12.26 -2.57 -7.71
CA GLN A 298 -12.37 -2.57 -6.24
C GLN A 298 -11.60 -1.39 -5.63
N VAL A 299 -10.37 -1.15 -6.10
CA VAL A 299 -9.58 0.02 -5.68
C VAL A 299 -10.35 1.31 -5.95
N ARG A 300 -10.98 1.44 -7.14
CA ARG A 300 -11.81 2.59 -7.49
C ARG A 300 -13.01 2.74 -6.55
N ALA A 301 -13.74 1.66 -6.27
CA ALA A 301 -14.89 1.70 -5.37
C ALA A 301 -14.53 2.15 -3.95
N VAL A 302 -13.37 1.70 -3.42
CA VAL A 302 -12.85 2.17 -2.13
C VAL A 302 -12.49 3.65 -2.16
N LEU A 303 -11.82 4.09 -3.23
CA LEU A 303 -11.44 5.50 -3.39
C LEU A 303 -12.67 6.41 -3.53
N ASP A 304 -13.67 5.99 -4.32
CA ASP A 304 -14.92 6.74 -4.51
C ASP A 304 -15.67 6.91 -3.17
N TYR A 305 -15.72 5.85 -2.36
CA TYR A 305 -16.29 5.95 -1.01
C TYR A 305 -15.46 6.88 -0.11
N ALA A 306 -14.14 6.76 -0.09
CA ALA A 306 -13.29 7.63 0.71
C ALA A 306 -13.46 9.11 0.33
N LEU A 307 -13.50 9.42 -0.99
CA LEU A 307 -13.71 10.78 -1.49
C LEU A 307 -15.09 11.36 -1.18
N SER A 308 -16.07 10.50 -0.86
CA SER A 308 -17.39 10.96 -0.41
C SER A 308 -17.40 11.50 1.02
N VAL A 309 -16.38 11.15 1.84
CA VAL A 309 -16.31 11.51 3.27
C VAL A 309 -15.09 12.34 3.65
N THR A 310 -14.04 12.37 2.81
CA THR A 310 -12.82 13.16 3.07
C THR A 310 -12.22 13.75 1.79
N ALA A 311 -11.35 14.76 1.94
CA ALA A 311 -10.69 15.40 0.81
C ALA A 311 -9.54 14.54 0.26
N GLY A 312 -9.36 14.55 -1.06
CA GLY A 312 -8.35 13.72 -1.74
C GLY A 312 -6.91 14.04 -1.32
N GLU A 313 -6.61 15.29 -0.95
CA GLU A 313 -5.29 15.68 -0.42
C GLU A 313 -4.93 15.03 0.92
N ASN A 314 -5.92 14.49 1.64
CA ASN A 314 -5.75 13.79 2.90
C ASN A 314 -5.76 12.25 2.74
N ILE A 315 -5.72 11.75 1.50
CA ILE A 315 -5.73 10.31 1.22
C ILE A 315 -4.36 9.87 0.69
N PHE A 316 -3.81 8.81 1.29
CA PHE A 316 -2.81 7.95 0.68
C PHE A 316 -3.51 6.72 0.10
N LEU A 317 -3.27 6.43 -1.17
CA LEU A 317 -3.78 5.23 -1.82
C LEU A 317 -2.73 4.13 -1.76
N GLY A 318 -3.04 3.01 -1.14
CA GLY A 318 -2.15 1.86 -1.01
C GLY A 318 -1.94 1.12 -2.34
N ALA A 319 -0.69 0.82 -2.66
CA ALA A 319 -0.31 0.02 -3.82
C ALA A 319 0.63 -1.10 -3.38
N PRO A 320 0.32 -2.39 -3.65
CA PRO A 320 1.18 -3.49 -3.28
C PRO A 320 2.40 -3.56 -4.21
N LEU A 321 3.59 -3.81 -3.64
CA LEU A 321 4.81 -4.14 -4.36
C LEU A 321 5.16 -5.63 -4.22
N TYR A 322 4.16 -6.46 -4.01
CA TYR A 322 4.25 -7.91 -3.88
C TYR A 322 3.06 -8.57 -4.59
N ALA A 323 3.15 -9.86 -4.81
CA ALA A 323 2.12 -10.67 -5.43
C ALA A 323 2.00 -12.01 -4.73
N TYR A 324 0.93 -12.74 -5.01
CA TYR A 324 0.75 -14.12 -4.56
C TYR A 324 0.91 -15.08 -5.72
N ASP A 325 1.48 -16.25 -5.43
CA ASP A 325 1.67 -17.37 -6.34
C ASP A 325 0.92 -18.57 -5.79
N TRP A 326 0.03 -19.16 -6.59
CA TRP A 326 -0.76 -20.32 -6.20
C TRP A 326 -0.34 -21.54 -7.01
N PRO A 327 0.01 -22.68 -6.36
CA PRO A 327 0.26 -23.94 -7.07
C PRO A 327 -1.05 -24.50 -7.68
N LEU A 328 -0.88 -25.30 -8.73
CA LEU A 328 -1.99 -26.04 -9.33
C LEU A 328 -1.80 -27.56 -9.14
N PRO A 329 -2.88 -28.31 -8.76
CA PRO A 329 -4.21 -27.80 -8.41
C PRO A 329 -4.14 -26.83 -7.24
N TYR A 330 -5.16 -25.94 -7.14
CA TYR A 330 -5.16 -24.90 -6.14
C TYR A 330 -5.04 -25.47 -4.72
N GLU A 331 -4.07 -24.97 -3.97
CA GLU A 331 -3.88 -25.21 -2.56
C GLU A 331 -3.76 -23.84 -1.85
N LYS A 332 -2.68 -23.64 -1.10
CA LYS A 332 -2.40 -22.37 -0.44
C LYS A 332 -1.48 -21.50 -1.32
N GLY A 333 -1.82 -20.24 -1.52
CA GLY A 333 -0.96 -19.27 -2.19
C GLY A 333 0.35 -18.99 -1.42
N ARG A 334 1.36 -18.52 -2.13
CA ARG A 334 2.66 -18.10 -1.56
C ARG A 334 2.90 -16.65 -1.91
N THR A 335 3.36 -15.88 -0.94
CA THR A 335 3.76 -14.47 -1.17
C THR A 335 5.05 -14.42 -1.98
N ARG A 336 5.10 -13.54 -2.98
CA ARG A 336 6.25 -13.28 -3.83
C ARG A 336 6.56 -11.81 -3.90
N ALA A 337 7.80 -11.43 -3.69
CA ALA A 337 8.25 -10.05 -3.92
C ALA A 337 8.38 -9.81 -5.44
N GLU A 338 7.82 -8.72 -5.94
CA GLU A 338 7.81 -8.39 -7.37
C GLU A 338 9.22 -8.28 -7.96
N THR A 339 10.18 -7.82 -7.18
CA THR A 339 11.58 -7.62 -7.61
C THR A 339 12.39 -8.91 -7.73
N ARG A 340 12.02 -9.98 -7.04
CA ARG A 340 12.77 -11.25 -7.05
C ARG A 340 12.46 -12.14 -8.24
N GLU A 341 11.33 -11.94 -8.90
CA GLU A 341 10.78 -12.90 -9.87
C GLU A 341 10.70 -12.34 -11.30
N ARG A 342 11.67 -11.51 -11.69
CA ARG A 342 11.78 -11.07 -13.10
C ARG A 342 11.89 -12.24 -14.11
N GLY A 343 12.38 -13.39 -13.69
CA GLY A 343 12.33 -14.63 -14.47
C GLY A 343 10.94 -15.26 -14.56
N TRP A 344 9.98 -14.78 -13.78
CA TRP A 344 8.65 -15.34 -13.67
C TRP A 344 7.68 -14.80 -14.74
N TRP A 345 7.84 -13.55 -15.18
CA TRP A 345 7.08 -12.98 -16.30
C TRP A 345 7.18 -13.80 -17.61
N GLY A 346 8.19 -14.68 -17.73
CA GLY A 346 8.35 -15.62 -18.84
C GLY A 346 7.41 -16.82 -18.85
N ARG A 347 6.63 -17.08 -17.80
CA ARG A 347 5.73 -18.23 -17.70
C ARG A 347 4.28 -17.79 -17.89
N LYS A 348 3.77 -17.97 -19.13
CA LYS A 348 2.38 -17.83 -19.58
C LYS A 348 1.40 -17.13 -18.63
N LEU A 349 1.20 -15.83 -18.82
CA LEU A 349 -0.03 -15.14 -18.51
C LEU A 349 -1.10 -15.58 -19.50
N SER A 350 -2.05 -16.42 -19.09
CA SER A 350 -3.23 -16.71 -19.89
C SER A 350 -4.25 -15.58 -19.71
N LEU A 351 -4.24 -14.61 -20.61
CA LEU A 351 -5.25 -13.56 -20.68
C LEU A 351 -6.51 -14.15 -21.31
N THR A 352 -7.49 -14.58 -20.52
CA THR A 352 -8.87 -14.77 -20.98
C THR A 352 -9.58 -13.43 -21.03
N LYS A 353 -10.30 -13.17 -22.17
CA LYS A 353 -11.04 -11.92 -22.46
C LYS A 353 -12.02 -11.48 -21.34
N PRO A 354 -12.52 -10.25 -21.33
CA PRO A 354 -12.16 -9.20 -20.38
C PRO A 354 -12.96 -9.29 -19.09
N ARG A 355 -12.47 -10.01 -18.15
CA ARG A 355 -12.59 -9.71 -16.74
C ARG A 355 -11.15 -9.51 -16.30
N ALA A 356 -10.77 -8.32 -15.88
CA ALA A 356 -9.42 -8.00 -15.46
C ALA A 356 -8.96 -8.89 -14.30
N ARG A 357 -8.39 -10.05 -14.64
CA ARG A 357 -7.76 -10.99 -13.73
C ARG A 357 -6.37 -11.33 -14.27
N PRO A 358 -5.29 -10.91 -13.67
CA PRO A 358 -4.04 -11.62 -13.79
C PRO A 358 -4.10 -12.85 -12.87
N ALA A 359 -4.48 -14.00 -13.39
CA ALA A 359 -4.23 -15.27 -12.74
C ALA A 359 -2.91 -15.81 -13.29
N THR A 360 -1.91 -15.84 -12.45
CA THR A 360 -0.64 -16.49 -12.75
C THR A 360 -0.75 -17.95 -12.34
N THR A 361 -0.82 -18.84 -13.32
CA THR A 361 -0.82 -20.29 -13.10
C THR A 361 0.57 -20.85 -13.40
N THR A 362 1.27 -21.31 -12.38
CA THR A 362 2.51 -22.11 -12.56
C THR A 362 2.13 -23.58 -12.71
N SER A 363 2.35 -24.15 -13.92
CA SER A 363 2.37 -25.59 -14.08
C SER A 363 3.75 -26.13 -13.73
N THR A 364 3.89 -26.84 -12.63
CA THR A 364 5.10 -27.60 -12.31
C THR A 364 5.14 -28.80 -13.26
N LYS A 365 6.14 -28.85 -14.16
CA LYS A 365 6.44 -30.08 -14.90
C LYS A 365 7.01 -31.11 -13.92
N CYS A 366 6.22 -32.12 -13.62
CA CYS A 366 6.71 -33.36 -13.02
C CYS A 366 7.49 -34.09 -14.12
N GLY A 367 8.79 -34.19 -13.97
CA GLY A 367 9.63 -35.07 -14.79
C GLY A 367 9.37 -36.52 -14.35
N ALA A 368 8.62 -37.26 -15.14
CA ALA A 368 8.57 -38.71 -15.03
C ALA A 368 9.25 -39.31 -16.26
N ASN A 369 10.46 -39.81 -16.05
CA ASN A 369 11.05 -40.84 -16.91
C ASN A 369 10.23 -42.13 -16.65
N THR A 370 9.55 -42.65 -17.68
CA THR A 370 9.22 -44.05 -17.74
C THR A 370 9.22 -44.52 -19.19
N SER A 371 10.04 -45.49 -19.41
CA SER A 371 10.09 -46.36 -20.57
C SER A 371 8.87 -47.27 -20.66
N SER A 372 8.52 -47.61 -21.92
CA SER A 372 7.82 -48.79 -22.43
C SER A 372 6.35 -49.02 -22.16
N GLY A 373 5.57 -49.05 -23.24
CA GLY A 373 4.73 -50.17 -23.65
C GLY A 373 3.30 -50.24 -23.13
N SER A 374 2.38 -49.91 -23.96
CA SER A 374 1.31 -50.73 -24.54
C SER A 374 0.00 -49.98 -24.77
N ARG A 375 -0.55 -50.26 -25.95
CA ARG A 375 -1.84 -49.71 -26.44
C ARG A 375 -2.99 -50.33 -25.67
N THR A 376 -3.94 -49.52 -25.25
CA THR A 376 -5.37 -49.93 -25.23
C THR A 376 -6.29 -48.71 -25.42
N ARG A 377 -7.14 -48.79 -26.43
CA ARG A 377 -8.24 -47.86 -26.72
C ARG A 377 -9.36 -48.09 -25.70
N ALA A 378 -9.88 -47.06 -25.09
CA ALA A 378 -11.20 -47.09 -24.45
C ALA A 378 -12.05 -45.95 -24.99
N ARG A 379 -13.24 -46.33 -25.48
CA ARG A 379 -14.27 -45.47 -26.09
C ARG A 379 -14.98 -44.61 -25.03
N CYS A 380 -15.16 -43.34 -25.33
CA CYS A 380 -16.14 -42.50 -24.65
C CYS A 380 -17.59 -42.94 -24.96
N ALA A 381 -18.35 -43.23 -23.94
CA ALA A 381 -19.80 -43.31 -24.03
C ALA A 381 -20.44 -42.11 -23.30
N ARG A 382 -21.20 -41.31 -24.05
CA ARG A 382 -22.09 -40.27 -23.57
C ARG A 382 -23.26 -40.86 -22.84
N ARG A 383 -23.63 -40.31 -21.69
CA ARG A 383 -25.06 -40.35 -21.22
C ARG A 383 -25.37 -39.06 -20.45
N SER A 384 -26.42 -38.43 -20.90
CA SER A 384 -27.12 -37.28 -20.34
C SER A 384 -28.28 -37.71 -19.40
N PRO A 385 -29.09 -36.80 -18.83
CA PRO A 385 -29.35 -36.72 -17.39
C PRO A 385 -30.81 -37.13 -17.03
N SER A 386 -31.09 -37.39 -15.77
CA SER A 386 -32.50 -37.40 -15.30
C SER A 386 -32.61 -36.87 -13.86
N ARG A 387 -33.54 -35.93 -13.76
CA ARG A 387 -34.19 -35.35 -12.59
C ARG A 387 -34.55 -36.39 -11.52
N ARG A 388 -34.42 -36.01 -10.25
CA ARG A 388 -35.48 -36.25 -9.24
C ARG A 388 -35.39 -35.25 -8.08
N LYS A 389 -36.49 -34.52 -7.93
CA LYS A 389 -36.90 -33.77 -6.73
C LYS A 389 -37.23 -34.72 -5.60
N ARG A 390 -36.85 -34.42 -4.38
CA ARG A 390 -37.67 -34.78 -3.20
C ARG A 390 -37.49 -33.73 -2.11
N ALA A 391 -38.62 -33.18 -1.72
CA ALA A 391 -38.86 -32.36 -0.56
C ALA A 391 -38.85 -33.22 0.70
N CYS A 392 -38.40 -32.67 1.82
CA CYS A 392 -38.81 -33.12 3.14
C CYS A 392 -39.13 -31.93 4.04
N ARG A 393 -40.29 -32.06 4.65
CA ARG A 393 -41.02 -31.10 5.49
C ARG A 393 -40.41 -30.98 6.90
N ALA A 394 -40.76 -29.84 7.49
CA ALA A 394 -40.62 -29.45 8.88
C ALA A 394 -41.33 -30.37 9.87
N SER A 395 -40.85 -30.43 11.09
CA SER A 395 -41.68 -30.61 12.27
C SER A 395 -41.15 -29.80 13.45
N ALA A 396 -42.06 -29.00 14.02
CA ALA A 396 -41.93 -28.19 15.22
C ALA A 396 -42.42 -28.98 16.44
N SER A 397 -41.77 -28.73 17.58
CA SER A 397 -42.36 -28.82 18.94
C SER A 397 -41.33 -28.20 19.87
N GLY A 398 -41.51 -27.18 20.72
CA GLY A 398 -42.65 -26.86 21.53
C GLY A 398 -42.35 -27.16 22.98
N ARG A 399 -42.08 -26.10 23.81
CA ARG A 399 -42.50 -25.84 25.25
C ARG A 399 -41.53 -24.83 25.88
N ARG A 400 -42.02 -23.71 26.28
CA ARG A 400 -42.68 -23.06 27.40
C ARG A 400 -41.98 -23.24 28.77
N GLY A 401 -41.81 -22.07 29.43
CA GLY A 401 -41.69 -21.83 30.88
C GLY A 401 -40.39 -21.12 31.24
N GLY A 402 -40.30 -20.01 31.94
CA GLY A 402 -41.20 -19.27 32.79
C GLY A 402 -40.42 -18.14 33.48
N SER A 403 -41.11 -17.10 33.73
CA SER A 403 -40.92 -15.84 34.44
C SER A 403 -39.86 -15.74 35.53
N SER A 404 -39.13 -14.60 35.63
CA SER A 404 -39.36 -13.70 36.81
C SER A 404 -38.63 -12.35 36.67
N ARG A 405 -39.39 -11.32 37.05
CA ARG A 405 -39.02 -9.89 37.12
C ARG A 405 -37.93 -9.65 38.17
N ARG A 406 -37.03 -8.67 37.95
CA ARG A 406 -36.79 -7.61 38.90
C ARG A 406 -36.25 -6.36 38.20
N ARG A 407 -36.95 -5.26 38.46
CA ARG A 407 -36.59 -3.88 38.10
C ARG A 407 -35.55 -3.35 39.07
N GLY A 408 -34.57 -2.63 38.53
CA GLY A 408 -33.70 -1.75 39.32
C GLY A 408 -33.44 -0.47 38.53
N HIS A 409 -34.20 0.59 38.88
CA HIS A 409 -33.93 1.95 38.43
C HIS A 409 -32.66 2.45 39.11
N CYS A 410 -31.71 2.98 38.35
CA CYS A 410 -30.73 3.93 38.86
C CYS A 410 -30.67 5.11 37.89
N SER A 411 -31.25 6.22 38.31
CA SER A 411 -31.22 7.51 37.64
C SER A 411 -29.97 8.26 38.06
N THR A 412 -29.09 8.57 37.15
CA THR A 412 -28.06 9.60 37.36
C THR A 412 -28.31 10.76 36.42
N ARG A 413 -28.62 11.91 37.02
CA ARG A 413 -28.78 13.23 36.41
C ARG A 413 -27.42 13.68 35.85
N TRP A 414 -27.37 14.01 34.57
CA TRP A 414 -26.30 14.83 34.01
C TRP A 414 -26.77 16.28 33.90
N SER A 415 -26.05 17.17 34.58
CA SER A 415 -26.23 18.61 34.54
C SER A 415 -25.71 19.18 33.20
N ARG A 416 -26.58 19.92 32.52
CA ARG A 416 -26.26 20.71 31.33
C ARG A 416 -25.38 21.91 31.69
N SER A 417 -24.18 22.01 31.15
CA SER A 417 -23.44 23.26 31.01
C SER A 417 -23.65 23.86 29.62
N LYS A 418 -23.98 25.18 29.63
CA LYS A 418 -24.37 25.96 28.44
C LYS A 418 -23.19 26.23 27.51
N PRO A 419 -23.39 26.32 26.18
CA PRO A 419 -22.35 26.72 25.24
C PRO A 419 -22.19 28.24 25.18
N SER A 420 -20.97 28.73 25.17
CA SER A 420 -20.62 30.14 25.04
C SER A 420 -20.19 30.50 23.61
N LYS A 421 -20.80 31.60 23.14
CA LYS A 421 -20.35 32.60 22.17
C LYS A 421 -20.30 32.27 20.67
N LYS A 422 -21.24 32.94 20.00
CA LYS A 422 -21.41 33.17 18.57
C LYS A 422 -20.20 33.89 17.95
N CYS A 423 -19.63 33.35 16.87
CA CYS A 423 -18.82 34.12 15.90
C CYS A 423 -19.73 34.83 14.91
N LYS A 424 -19.57 36.13 14.78
CA LYS A 424 -20.28 37.02 13.84
C LYS A 424 -19.75 36.82 12.42
N LYS A 425 -20.66 36.79 11.44
CA LYS A 425 -20.36 36.88 10.00
C LYS A 425 -19.97 38.32 9.64
N PRO A 426 -18.98 38.53 8.75
CA PRO A 426 -18.81 39.81 8.08
C PRO A 426 -19.69 39.95 6.81
N PRO A 427 -19.96 41.17 6.35
CA PRO A 427 -20.98 41.45 5.34
C PRO A 427 -20.48 41.27 3.90
N ASN A 428 -21.45 41.15 3.02
CA ASN A 428 -21.39 41.00 1.56
C ASN A 428 -20.32 41.82 0.83
N GLY A 429 -19.44 41.16 0.08
CA GLY A 429 -18.66 41.73 -0.99
C GLY A 429 -18.63 40.79 -2.18
N ARG A 430 -19.28 41.21 -3.30
CA ARG A 430 -19.20 40.51 -4.61
C ARG A 430 -17.75 40.48 -5.07
N GLN A 431 -17.18 39.29 -5.16
CA GLN A 431 -15.93 39.09 -5.90
C GLN A 431 -16.14 38.08 -7.02
N ARG A 432 -15.68 38.48 -8.20
CA ARG A 432 -15.69 37.71 -9.46
C ARG A 432 -14.99 36.37 -9.26
N LEU A 433 -15.66 35.30 -9.66
CA LEU A 433 -15.13 33.95 -9.77
C LEU A 433 -14.06 33.92 -10.89
N THR A 434 -12.80 34.07 -10.54
CA THR A 434 -11.70 33.54 -11.35
C THR A 434 -11.63 32.04 -11.08
N LYS A 435 -11.83 31.24 -12.10
CA LYS A 435 -11.64 29.79 -12.09
C LYS A 435 -10.16 29.48 -11.79
N CYS A 436 -9.82 29.29 -10.53
CA CYS A 436 -8.56 28.70 -10.13
C CYS A 436 -8.76 27.17 -10.18
N GLY A 437 -8.12 26.51 -11.13
CA GLY A 437 -8.11 25.06 -11.25
C GLY A 437 -7.41 24.45 -10.01
N LYS A 438 -8.20 23.92 -9.07
CA LYS A 438 -7.65 23.17 -7.94
C LYS A 438 -7.11 21.85 -8.47
N SER A 439 -5.78 21.75 -8.63
CA SER A 439 -5.11 20.46 -8.84
C SER A 439 -5.40 19.55 -7.63
N ARG A 440 -6.10 18.45 -7.87
CA ARG A 440 -6.36 17.43 -6.84
C ARG A 440 -5.05 16.74 -6.54
N LYS A 441 -4.51 16.93 -5.35
CA LYS A 441 -3.31 16.23 -4.86
C LYS A 441 -3.76 14.89 -4.28
N ILE A 442 -3.32 13.81 -4.89
CA ILE A 442 -3.49 12.44 -4.36
C ILE A 442 -2.11 11.98 -3.90
N LYS A 443 -2.05 11.33 -2.75
CA LYS A 443 -0.81 10.73 -2.21
C LYS A 443 -0.84 9.23 -2.48
N VAL A 444 0.30 8.63 -2.80
CA VAL A 444 0.44 7.20 -3.03
C VAL A 444 1.30 6.61 -1.92
N GLY A 445 0.80 5.56 -1.28
CA GLY A 445 1.56 4.77 -0.33
C GLY A 445 1.83 3.38 -0.91
N ALA A 446 3.05 2.90 -0.83
CA ALA A 446 3.45 1.59 -1.31
C ALA A 446 4.01 0.74 -0.15
N VAL A 447 3.62 -0.54 -0.10
CA VAL A 447 4.16 -1.50 0.87
C VAL A 447 5.28 -2.29 0.20
N VAL A 448 6.50 -2.16 0.72
CA VAL A 448 7.67 -2.92 0.27
C VAL A 448 7.91 -4.05 1.24
N ASN A 449 7.52 -5.27 0.88
CA ASN A 449 7.88 -6.48 1.61
C ASN A 449 9.26 -6.95 1.17
N GLY A 450 10.24 -6.88 2.07
CA GLY A 450 11.50 -7.58 1.92
C GLY A 450 11.30 -9.05 2.32
N GLY A 451 11.11 -9.94 1.35
CA GLY A 451 11.13 -11.40 1.56
C GLY A 451 12.51 -11.96 1.25
#